data_ccd60b96ae1f07d9ec02fb97231a429f
#
_entry.id   ccd60b96ae1f07d9ec02fb97231a429f
#
_cell.length_a   1.000
_cell.length_b   1.000
_cell.length_c   1.000
_cell.angle_alpha   90.00
_cell.angle_beta   90.00
_cell.angle_gamma   90.00
#
_symmetry.space_group_name_H-M   'P 1'
#
loop_
_entity.id
_entity.type
_entity.pdbx_description
1 polymer ?
#
loop_
_entity_poly.entity_id
_entity_poly.type
_entity_poly.pdbx_seq_one_letter_code
_entity_poly.pdbx_strand_id
1 'polypeptide(L)'
;MMNLLHWRLLVAVADASNISRAAETTGLTQSGASQAIAQLESSLGFPVFVRERRHIGVTALGEQVIEHARIMLSQLNAIRVLADESRGLKGGRIRLASFPSVTSTLLPGLLRNFRRLHPGMEVVVLEGTDEEVEEWLAADTVELGVIMNPVPGRAEVILGQDAWVAVMPASAPHIGQSGANGITLQELADQPFVLATGGCVVNGKSLIEQSGCHLSDVRVKVRDWISACMLVREGMGVALVPESALPAERRGLSVMPVIPPLHREFGLVCSPSGKASGATQALLNGLRKGQGNISG
;
A
#
# COMPACT_ATOMS: atom_id res chain seq x y z
N MET A 1 -32.45 -5.69 -15.16
CA MET A 1 -32.08 -6.87 -14.34
C MET A 1 -30.72 -6.59 -13.73
N MET A 2 -30.61 -6.63 -12.40
CA MET A 2 -29.33 -6.44 -11.70
C MET A 2 -28.41 -7.63 -11.97
N ASN A 3 -27.19 -7.39 -12.41
CA ASN A 3 -26.17 -8.41 -12.61
C ASN A 3 -24.94 -8.14 -11.75
N LEU A 4 -24.04 -9.10 -11.68
CA LEU A 4 -22.85 -9.02 -10.83
C LEU A 4 -21.91 -7.86 -11.22
N LEU A 5 -21.85 -7.51 -12.51
CA LEU A 5 -21.03 -6.39 -12.98
C LEU A 5 -21.54 -5.05 -12.42
N HIS A 6 -22.87 -4.89 -12.31
CA HIS A 6 -23.46 -3.68 -11.72
C HIS A 6 -23.06 -3.51 -10.25
N TRP A 7 -23.00 -4.61 -9.49
CA TRP A 7 -22.58 -4.56 -8.07
C TRP A 7 -21.10 -4.27 -7.91
N ARG A 8 -20.24 -4.84 -8.77
CA ARG A 8 -18.83 -4.51 -8.81
C ARG A 8 -18.59 -3.05 -9.15
N LEU A 9 -19.31 -2.55 -10.16
CA LEU A 9 -19.23 -1.15 -10.53
C LEU A 9 -19.70 -0.22 -9.41
N LEU A 10 -20.79 -0.59 -8.72
CA LEU A 10 -21.29 0.18 -7.57
C LEU A 10 -20.19 0.37 -6.50
N VAL A 11 -19.55 -0.73 -6.10
CA VAL A 11 -18.45 -0.68 -5.12
C VAL A 11 -17.27 0.14 -5.66
N ALA A 12 -16.87 -0.08 -6.91
CA ALA A 12 -15.77 0.68 -7.53
C ALA A 12 -16.05 2.19 -7.62
N VAL A 13 -17.31 2.59 -7.86
CA VAL A 13 -17.69 4.02 -7.85
C VAL A 13 -17.63 4.60 -6.44
N ALA A 14 -18.06 3.85 -5.43
CA ALA A 14 -17.98 4.26 -4.04
C ALA A 14 -16.51 4.47 -3.61
N ASP A 15 -15.64 3.50 -3.93
CA ASP A 15 -14.21 3.54 -3.57
C ASP A 15 -13.46 4.68 -4.27
N ALA A 16 -13.72 4.87 -5.58
CA ALA A 16 -13.06 5.90 -6.37
C ALA A 16 -13.67 7.31 -6.21
N SER A 17 -14.88 7.42 -5.66
CA SER A 17 -15.71 8.65 -5.66
C SER A 17 -15.81 9.30 -7.06
N ASN A 18 -15.61 8.48 -8.11
CA ASN A 18 -15.51 8.93 -9.51
C ASN A 18 -15.92 7.83 -10.49
N ILE A 19 -16.94 8.11 -11.32
CA ILE A 19 -17.45 7.13 -12.30
C ILE A 19 -16.43 6.80 -13.40
N SER A 20 -15.65 7.78 -13.86
CA SER A 20 -14.68 7.53 -14.95
C SER A 20 -13.57 6.59 -14.48
N ARG A 21 -13.03 6.80 -13.28
CA ARG A 21 -12.01 5.93 -12.66
C ARG A 21 -12.57 4.52 -12.40
N ALA A 22 -13.80 4.44 -11.89
CA ALA A 22 -14.47 3.16 -11.69
C ALA A 22 -14.77 2.40 -12.99
N ALA A 23 -15.08 3.12 -14.07
CA ALA A 23 -15.28 2.53 -15.39
C ALA A 23 -13.98 1.88 -15.90
N GLU A 24 -12.84 2.55 -15.77
CA GLU A 24 -11.53 2.03 -16.15
C GLU A 24 -11.21 0.72 -15.40
N THR A 25 -11.41 0.69 -14.08
CA THR A 25 -11.13 -0.49 -13.23
C THR A 25 -12.07 -1.66 -13.53
N THR A 26 -13.28 -1.39 -14.02
CA THR A 26 -14.28 -2.44 -14.34
C THR A 26 -14.32 -2.82 -15.82
N GLY A 27 -13.47 -2.21 -16.66
CA GLY A 27 -13.41 -2.49 -18.10
C GLY A 27 -14.61 -1.94 -18.89
N LEU A 28 -15.26 -0.88 -18.39
CA LEU A 28 -16.41 -0.24 -19.01
C LEU A 28 -16.03 1.14 -19.58
N THR A 29 -16.85 1.63 -20.51
CA THR A 29 -16.80 3.04 -20.89
C THR A 29 -17.49 3.88 -19.81
N GLN A 30 -17.11 5.14 -19.67
CA GLN A 30 -17.72 6.06 -18.68
C GLN A 30 -19.26 6.18 -18.89
N SER A 31 -19.73 6.22 -20.13
CA SER A 31 -21.16 6.24 -20.44
C SER A 31 -21.85 4.93 -20.06
N GLY A 32 -21.22 3.78 -20.32
CA GLY A 32 -21.72 2.47 -19.91
C GLY A 32 -21.80 2.33 -18.39
N ALA A 33 -20.78 2.80 -17.67
CA ALA A 33 -20.77 2.81 -16.21
C ALA A 33 -21.89 3.71 -15.64
N SER A 34 -22.07 4.91 -16.19
CA SER A 34 -23.16 5.81 -15.76
C SER A 34 -24.55 5.19 -15.99
N GLN A 35 -24.76 4.52 -17.12
CA GLN A 35 -26.03 3.81 -17.40
C GLN A 35 -26.24 2.62 -16.47
N ALA A 36 -25.19 1.85 -16.19
CA ALA A 36 -25.28 0.69 -15.31
C ALA A 36 -25.62 1.11 -13.85
N ILE A 37 -25.03 2.19 -13.34
CA ILE A 37 -25.39 2.75 -12.04
C ILE A 37 -26.85 3.25 -12.04
N ALA A 38 -27.27 4.02 -13.03
CA ALA A 38 -28.64 4.50 -13.11
C ALA A 38 -29.66 3.35 -13.20
N GLN A 39 -29.35 2.28 -13.92
CA GLN A 39 -30.20 1.08 -14.00
C GLN A 39 -30.26 0.35 -12.66
N LEU A 40 -29.16 0.27 -11.92
CA LEU A 40 -29.12 -0.33 -10.59
C LEU A 40 -29.95 0.48 -9.59
N GLU A 41 -29.79 1.80 -9.55
CA GLU A 41 -30.58 2.70 -8.68
C GLU A 41 -32.08 2.65 -9.02
N SER A 42 -32.42 2.62 -10.33
CA SER A 42 -33.79 2.42 -10.77
C SER A 42 -34.37 1.09 -10.30
N SER A 43 -33.58 0.03 -10.30
CA SER A 43 -34.02 -1.29 -9.81
C SER A 43 -34.17 -1.36 -8.30
N LEU A 44 -33.38 -0.57 -7.57
CA LEU A 44 -33.47 -0.43 -6.11
C LEU A 44 -34.61 0.50 -5.68
N GLY A 45 -35.04 1.41 -6.54
CA GLY A 45 -36.11 2.39 -6.26
C GLY A 45 -35.63 3.63 -5.50
N PHE A 46 -34.32 3.79 -5.30
CA PHE A 46 -33.73 4.96 -4.63
C PHE A 46 -32.31 5.21 -5.13
N PRO A 47 -31.79 6.46 -5.03
CA PRO A 47 -30.45 6.80 -5.39
C PRO A 47 -29.44 6.28 -4.35
N VAL A 48 -28.37 5.64 -4.80
CA VAL A 48 -27.24 5.25 -3.97
C VAL A 48 -26.22 6.38 -3.90
N PHE A 49 -26.07 7.12 -4.99
CA PHE A 49 -25.12 8.21 -5.11
C PHE A 49 -25.80 9.58 -5.20
N VAL A 50 -25.14 10.59 -4.63
CA VAL A 50 -25.49 12.01 -4.79
C VAL A 50 -24.44 12.66 -5.68
N ARG A 51 -24.89 13.31 -6.78
CA ARG A 51 -24.01 14.05 -7.67
C ARG A 51 -23.78 15.45 -7.11
N GLU A 52 -22.62 15.71 -6.59
CA GLU A 52 -22.17 17.03 -6.22
C GLU A 52 -21.29 17.64 -7.33
N ARG A 53 -21.11 18.96 -7.33
CA ARG A 53 -20.44 19.67 -8.44
C ARG A 53 -19.00 19.18 -8.73
N ARG A 54 -18.32 18.54 -7.79
CA ARG A 54 -16.91 18.13 -7.91
C ARG A 54 -16.61 16.70 -7.50
N HIS A 55 -17.53 16.00 -6.84
CA HIS A 55 -17.37 14.60 -6.40
C HIS A 55 -18.70 13.87 -6.36
N ILE A 56 -18.62 12.57 -6.23
CA ILE A 56 -19.79 11.71 -6.05
C ILE A 56 -19.84 11.37 -4.57
N GLY A 57 -20.90 11.83 -3.91
CA GLY A 57 -21.21 11.44 -2.55
C GLY A 57 -22.05 10.16 -2.52
N VAL A 58 -22.14 9.52 -1.36
CA VAL A 58 -22.97 8.35 -1.12
C VAL A 58 -24.14 8.76 -0.22
N THR A 59 -25.35 8.26 -0.49
CA THR A 59 -26.51 8.47 0.41
C THR A 59 -26.40 7.56 1.63
N ALA A 60 -27.05 7.89 2.75
CA ALA A 60 -27.06 7.05 3.95
C ALA A 60 -27.59 5.62 3.67
N LEU A 61 -28.59 5.50 2.79
CA LEU A 61 -29.09 4.19 2.34
C LEU A 61 -28.11 3.52 1.37
N GLY A 62 -27.40 4.33 0.57
CA GLY A 62 -26.34 3.89 -0.33
C GLY A 62 -25.18 3.24 0.41
N GLU A 63 -24.75 3.78 1.53
CA GLU A 63 -23.69 3.18 2.37
C GLU A 63 -24.04 1.76 2.80
N GLN A 64 -25.29 1.54 3.27
CA GLN A 64 -25.76 0.22 3.65
C GLN A 64 -25.78 -0.76 2.45
N VAL A 65 -26.25 -0.29 1.29
CA VAL A 65 -26.27 -1.10 0.07
C VAL A 65 -24.85 -1.47 -0.38
N ILE A 66 -23.90 -0.53 -0.31
CA ILE A 66 -22.49 -0.76 -0.66
C ILE A 66 -21.87 -1.79 0.28
N GLU A 67 -22.14 -1.71 1.59
CA GLU A 67 -21.68 -2.70 2.56
C GLU A 67 -22.19 -4.11 2.23
N HIS A 68 -23.50 -4.26 1.99
CA HIS A 68 -24.07 -5.53 1.58
C HIS A 68 -23.54 -6.03 0.23
N ALA A 69 -23.28 -5.12 -0.72
CA ALA A 69 -22.67 -5.48 -2.00
C ALA A 69 -21.24 -6.01 -1.83
N ARG A 70 -20.44 -5.43 -0.94
CA ARG A 70 -19.10 -5.93 -0.58
C ARG A 70 -19.17 -7.33 -0.01
N ILE A 71 -20.07 -7.57 0.95
CA ILE A 71 -20.27 -8.90 1.54
C ILE A 71 -20.67 -9.91 0.47
N MET A 72 -21.60 -9.58 -0.41
CA MET A 72 -22.05 -10.46 -1.49
C MET A 72 -20.90 -10.81 -2.45
N LEU A 73 -20.08 -9.82 -2.84
CA LEU A 73 -18.92 -10.03 -3.72
C LEU A 73 -17.85 -10.89 -3.04
N SER A 74 -17.62 -10.71 -1.75
CA SER A 74 -16.74 -11.54 -0.93
C SER A 74 -17.21 -13.00 -0.91
N GLN A 75 -18.51 -13.25 -0.66
CA GLN A 75 -19.06 -14.61 -0.67
C GLN A 75 -18.95 -15.28 -2.04
N LEU A 76 -19.13 -14.52 -3.12
CA LEU A 76 -18.92 -15.05 -4.47
C LEU A 76 -17.47 -15.48 -4.70
N ASN A 77 -16.51 -14.70 -4.19
CA ASN A 77 -15.10 -15.07 -4.27
C ASN A 77 -14.80 -16.34 -3.44
N ALA A 78 -15.38 -16.46 -2.25
CA ALA A 78 -15.28 -17.68 -1.42
C ALA A 78 -15.81 -18.94 -2.15
N ILE A 79 -16.94 -18.81 -2.86
CA ILE A 79 -17.50 -19.90 -3.70
C ILE A 79 -16.51 -20.31 -4.80
N ARG A 80 -15.82 -19.35 -5.43
CA ARG A 80 -14.81 -19.66 -6.47
C ARG A 80 -13.61 -20.39 -5.87
N VAL A 81 -13.13 -19.98 -4.72
CA VAL A 81 -12.06 -20.67 -3.99
C VAL A 81 -12.44 -22.11 -3.70
N LEU A 82 -13.64 -22.35 -3.16
CA LEU A 82 -14.15 -23.71 -2.89
C LEU A 82 -14.24 -24.56 -4.17
N ALA A 83 -14.66 -23.95 -5.29
CA ALA A 83 -14.74 -24.66 -6.57
C ALA A 83 -13.36 -25.04 -7.12
N ASP A 84 -12.36 -24.19 -6.95
CA ASP A 84 -10.98 -24.46 -7.35
C ASP A 84 -10.33 -25.54 -6.46
N GLU A 85 -10.57 -25.51 -5.15
CA GLU A 85 -10.15 -26.57 -4.22
C GLU A 85 -10.78 -27.92 -4.55
N SER A 86 -12.08 -27.96 -4.88
CA SER A 86 -12.80 -29.19 -5.23
C SER A 86 -12.31 -29.85 -6.53
N ARG A 87 -11.73 -29.06 -7.45
CA ARG A 87 -11.14 -29.55 -8.70
C ARG A 87 -9.76 -30.19 -8.53
N GLY A 88 -9.29 -30.31 -7.30
CA GLY A 88 -7.96 -30.87 -7.01
C GLY A 88 -6.82 -30.00 -7.55
N LEU A 89 -7.12 -28.76 -7.89
CA LEU A 89 -6.12 -27.75 -8.15
C LEU A 89 -5.41 -27.47 -6.82
N LYS A 90 -4.34 -28.24 -6.56
CA LYS A 90 -3.39 -27.96 -5.48
C LYS A 90 -2.69 -26.60 -5.69
N GLY A 91 -3.27 -25.73 -6.50
CA GLY A 91 -2.79 -24.44 -6.91
C GLY A 91 -3.87 -23.37 -6.69
N GLY A 92 -3.89 -22.77 -5.51
CA GLY A 92 -4.66 -21.55 -5.28
C GLY A 92 -3.94 -20.36 -5.88
N ARG A 93 -4.70 -19.29 -6.20
CA ARG A 93 -4.16 -17.98 -6.58
C ARG A 93 -4.33 -17.03 -5.41
N ILE A 94 -3.26 -16.32 -5.07
CA ILE A 94 -3.23 -15.26 -4.05
C ILE A 94 -2.95 -13.94 -4.75
N ARG A 95 -3.82 -12.94 -4.59
CA ARG A 95 -3.53 -11.56 -4.96
C ARG A 95 -3.01 -10.86 -3.71
N LEU A 96 -1.80 -10.35 -3.78
CA LEU A 96 -1.11 -9.68 -2.71
C LEU A 96 -0.83 -8.24 -3.11
N ALA A 97 -1.37 -7.29 -2.36
CA ALA A 97 -1.08 -5.87 -2.56
C ALA A 97 0.13 -5.44 -1.73
N SER A 98 0.96 -4.58 -2.28
CA SER A 98 2.12 -4.02 -1.60
C SER A 98 2.53 -2.69 -2.22
N PHE A 99 3.38 -1.94 -1.54
CA PHE A 99 3.98 -0.72 -2.08
C PHE A 99 5.42 -0.94 -2.54
N PRO A 100 5.95 -0.10 -3.44
CA PRO A 100 7.20 -0.33 -4.18
C PRO A 100 8.39 -0.74 -3.32
N SER A 101 8.58 -0.09 -2.16
CA SER A 101 9.73 -0.37 -1.30
C SER A 101 9.71 -1.79 -0.71
N VAL A 102 8.54 -2.31 -0.34
CA VAL A 102 8.39 -3.68 0.18
C VAL A 102 8.43 -4.70 -0.95
N THR A 103 7.82 -4.37 -2.10
CA THR A 103 7.87 -5.21 -3.30
C THR A 103 9.30 -5.47 -3.77
N SER A 104 10.17 -4.46 -3.68
CA SER A 104 11.57 -4.58 -4.12
C SER A 104 12.50 -5.23 -3.08
N THR A 105 12.19 -5.15 -1.79
CA THR A 105 13.11 -5.57 -0.72
C THR A 105 12.68 -6.85 0.00
N LEU A 106 11.49 -6.90 0.55
CA LEU A 106 11.01 -8.01 1.39
C LEU A 106 10.31 -9.12 0.60
N LEU A 107 9.44 -8.75 -0.35
CA LEU A 107 8.64 -9.74 -1.08
C LEU A 107 9.43 -10.72 -1.93
N PRO A 108 10.55 -10.38 -2.60
CA PRO A 108 11.26 -11.35 -3.44
C PRO A 108 11.74 -12.58 -2.66
N GLY A 109 12.27 -12.38 -1.46
CA GLY A 109 12.71 -13.46 -0.58
C GLY A 109 11.55 -14.32 -0.10
N LEU A 110 10.47 -13.68 0.33
CA LEU A 110 9.24 -14.30 0.81
C LEU A 110 8.60 -15.15 -0.28
N LEU A 111 8.39 -14.59 -1.46
CA LEU A 111 7.73 -15.26 -2.59
C LEU A 111 8.55 -16.43 -3.13
N ARG A 112 9.88 -16.30 -3.19
CA ARG A 112 10.78 -17.39 -3.57
C ARG A 112 10.64 -18.58 -2.63
N ASN A 113 10.64 -18.35 -1.32
CA ASN A 113 10.46 -19.42 -0.32
C ASN A 113 9.07 -20.05 -0.42
N PHE A 114 8.03 -19.25 -0.55
CA PHE A 114 6.67 -19.74 -0.71
C PHE A 114 6.50 -20.60 -1.96
N ARG A 115 6.99 -20.13 -3.12
CA ARG A 115 6.92 -20.87 -4.39
C ARG A 115 7.65 -22.21 -4.33
N ARG A 116 8.76 -22.28 -3.58
CA ARG A 116 9.50 -23.55 -3.38
C ARG A 116 8.69 -24.57 -2.59
N LEU A 117 7.93 -24.12 -1.59
CA LEU A 117 7.11 -25.00 -0.73
C LEU A 117 5.76 -25.34 -1.37
N HIS A 118 5.25 -24.44 -2.21
CA HIS A 118 3.92 -24.55 -2.84
C HIS A 118 4.02 -24.27 -4.35
N PRO A 119 4.66 -25.15 -5.14
CA PRO A 119 4.95 -24.88 -6.57
C PRO A 119 3.70 -24.76 -7.45
N GLY A 120 2.55 -25.30 -6.99
CA GLY A 120 1.27 -25.18 -7.68
C GLY A 120 0.48 -23.92 -7.34
N MET A 121 0.96 -23.07 -6.42
CA MET A 121 0.26 -21.84 -6.04
C MET A 121 0.81 -20.63 -6.81
N GLU A 122 -0.10 -19.84 -7.37
CA GLU A 122 0.22 -18.58 -8.04
C GLU A 122 0.09 -17.41 -7.06
N VAL A 123 1.08 -16.53 -7.01
CA VAL A 123 0.96 -15.25 -6.30
C VAL A 123 1.09 -14.12 -7.31
N VAL A 124 0.06 -13.29 -7.39
CA VAL A 124 0.02 -12.08 -8.20
C VAL A 124 0.19 -10.89 -7.29
N VAL A 125 1.24 -10.10 -7.51
CA VAL A 125 1.50 -8.89 -6.74
C VAL A 125 0.89 -7.69 -7.47
N LEU A 126 0.06 -6.92 -6.75
CA LEU A 126 -0.43 -5.61 -7.15
C LEU A 126 0.37 -4.56 -6.40
N GLU A 127 0.97 -3.63 -7.13
CA GLU A 127 1.75 -2.55 -6.54
C GLU A 127 0.95 -1.25 -6.54
N GLY A 128 0.83 -0.62 -5.38
CA GLY A 128 0.10 0.63 -5.20
C GLY A 128 0.67 1.48 -4.07
N THR A 129 -0.05 2.55 -3.74
CA THR A 129 0.20 3.37 -2.55
C THR A 129 -0.33 2.67 -1.30
N ASP A 130 0.02 3.17 -0.11
CA ASP A 130 -0.55 2.69 1.15
C ASP A 130 -2.08 2.85 1.18
N GLU A 131 -2.63 3.95 0.64
CA GLU A 131 -4.08 4.17 0.53
C GLU A 131 -4.73 3.16 -0.44
N GLU A 132 -4.12 2.94 -1.63
CA GLU A 132 -4.64 1.96 -2.61
C GLU A 132 -4.64 0.53 -2.05
N VAL A 133 -3.62 0.15 -1.27
CA VAL A 133 -3.58 -1.17 -0.61
C VAL A 133 -4.72 -1.32 0.38
N GLU A 134 -5.00 -0.29 1.18
CA GLU A 134 -6.13 -0.29 2.12
C GLU A 134 -7.48 -0.38 1.39
N GLU A 135 -7.66 0.38 0.31
CA GLU A 135 -8.85 0.32 -0.54
C GLU A 135 -9.04 -1.08 -1.14
N TRP A 136 -7.97 -1.70 -1.66
CA TRP A 136 -8.05 -3.04 -2.25
C TRP A 136 -8.34 -4.13 -1.22
N LEU A 137 -7.83 -4.00 0.00
CA LEU A 137 -8.19 -4.89 1.11
C LEU A 137 -9.67 -4.74 1.50
N ALA A 138 -10.14 -3.51 1.65
CA ALA A 138 -11.53 -3.21 2.01
C ALA A 138 -12.52 -3.67 0.92
N ALA A 139 -12.16 -3.50 -0.35
CA ALA A 139 -12.97 -3.91 -1.51
C ALA A 139 -12.82 -5.41 -1.86
N ASP A 140 -12.03 -6.17 -1.10
CA ASP A 140 -11.76 -7.60 -1.37
C ASP A 140 -11.14 -7.83 -2.77
N THR A 141 -10.47 -6.81 -3.30
CA THR A 141 -9.75 -6.88 -4.58
C THR A 141 -8.52 -7.78 -4.48
N VAL A 142 -7.92 -7.82 -3.31
CA VAL A 142 -6.78 -8.69 -2.97
C VAL A 142 -7.10 -9.52 -1.73
N GLU A 143 -6.49 -10.69 -1.62
CA GLU A 143 -6.62 -11.56 -0.44
C GLU A 143 -5.69 -11.11 0.69
N LEU A 144 -4.54 -10.52 0.35
CA LEU A 144 -3.52 -10.04 1.29
C LEU A 144 -3.05 -8.64 0.89
N GLY A 145 -2.77 -7.82 1.88
CA GLY A 145 -2.13 -6.52 1.67
C GLY A 145 -1.06 -6.26 2.71
N VAL A 146 0.04 -5.67 2.28
CA VAL A 146 1.05 -5.12 3.19
C VAL A 146 0.63 -3.72 3.58
N ILE A 147 0.49 -3.48 4.88
CA ILE A 147 0.21 -2.15 5.42
C ILE A 147 1.38 -1.64 6.25
N MET A 148 1.49 -0.33 6.36
CA MET A 148 2.52 0.34 7.12
C MET A 148 2.02 0.70 8.52
N ASN A 149 2.86 0.46 9.54
CA ASN A 149 2.57 0.78 10.94
C ASN A 149 1.19 0.28 11.39
N PRO A 150 0.92 -1.04 11.25
CA PRO A 150 -0.38 -1.59 11.62
C PRO A 150 -0.69 -1.34 13.10
N VAL A 151 -1.92 -0.97 13.39
CA VAL A 151 -2.38 -0.93 14.79
C VAL A 151 -2.28 -2.32 15.42
N PRO A 152 -2.01 -2.43 16.73
CA PRO A 152 -1.88 -3.73 17.41
C PRO A 152 -3.07 -4.65 17.13
N GLY A 153 -2.76 -5.89 16.76
CA GLY A 153 -3.77 -6.92 16.47
C GLY A 153 -4.39 -6.89 15.06
N ARG A 154 -4.06 -5.89 14.22
CA ARG A 154 -4.58 -5.80 12.85
C ARG A 154 -3.82 -6.71 11.88
N ALA A 155 -2.50 -6.78 12.00
CA ALA A 155 -1.67 -7.60 11.14
C ALA A 155 -1.71 -9.08 11.55
N GLU A 156 -1.86 -9.96 10.57
CA GLU A 156 -1.76 -11.42 10.76
C GLU A 156 -0.30 -11.86 11.01
N VAL A 157 0.64 -11.15 10.39
CA VAL A 157 2.08 -11.35 10.51
C VAL A 157 2.80 -10.02 10.35
N ILE A 158 3.77 -9.72 11.20
CA ILE A 158 4.70 -8.62 10.99
C ILE A 158 5.82 -9.10 10.08
N LEU A 159 6.02 -8.45 8.95
CA LEU A 159 7.03 -8.83 7.95
C LEU A 159 8.43 -8.33 8.31
N GLY A 160 8.51 -7.19 8.98
CA GLY A 160 9.77 -6.57 9.37
C GLY A 160 9.63 -5.09 9.67
N GLN A 161 10.77 -4.49 9.93
CA GLN A 161 10.91 -3.05 10.18
C GLN A 161 11.97 -2.46 9.25
N ASP A 162 11.88 -1.16 9.03
CA ASP A 162 12.82 -0.41 8.21
C ASP A 162 13.06 0.97 8.84
N ALA A 163 14.31 1.36 8.96
CA ALA A 163 14.68 2.64 9.56
C ALA A 163 14.52 3.78 8.55
N TRP A 164 14.20 4.96 9.05
CA TRP A 164 14.35 6.20 8.30
C TRP A 164 15.75 6.75 8.49
N VAL A 165 16.40 7.11 7.39
CA VAL A 165 17.77 7.65 7.39
C VAL A 165 17.83 8.95 6.61
N ALA A 166 18.70 9.83 7.07
CA ALA A 166 19.04 11.05 6.37
C ALA A 166 20.07 10.75 5.28
N VAL A 167 19.86 11.28 4.08
CA VAL A 167 20.80 11.21 2.98
C VAL A 167 21.25 12.62 2.62
N MET A 168 22.57 12.79 2.52
CA MET A 168 23.22 14.08 2.26
C MET A 168 24.31 13.90 1.22
N PRO A 169 24.72 14.98 0.48
CA PRO A 169 25.91 14.92 -0.34
C PRO A 169 27.14 14.62 0.52
N ALA A 170 28.02 13.73 0.05
CA ALA A 170 29.28 13.42 0.78
C ALA A 170 30.21 14.63 0.94
N SER A 171 30.03 15.64 0.08
CA SER A 171 30.76 16.92 0.14
C SER A 171 30.15 17.96 1.08
N ALA A 172 28.98 17.68 1.68
CA ALA A 172 28.34 18.64 2.58
C ALA A 172 29.12 18.71 3.90
N PRO A 173 29.84 19.81 4.20
CA PRO A 173 30.54 19.92 5.45
C PRO A 173 29.53 20.24 6.59
N HIS A 174 29.69 19.61 7.73
CA HIS A 174 29.19 20.05 9.05
C HIS A 174 27.70 19.90 9.38
N ILE A 175 26.90 19.17 8.60
CA ILE A 175 25.55 18.80 9.04
C ILE A 175 25.67 17.63 10.04
N GLY A 176 25.11 17.75 11.25
CA GLY A 176 25.19 16.70 12.28
C GLY A 176 26.49 16.70 13.12
N GLN A 177 27.27 17.78 13.13
CA GLN A 177 28.50 17.89 13.96
C GLN A 177 28.26 18.22 15.45
N SER A 178 27.04 18.22 15.93
CA SER A 178 26.72 18.42 17.35
C SER A 178 27.18 17.28 18.28
N GLY A 179 28.13 16.44 17.84
CA GLY A 179 28.72 15.37 18.68
C GLY A 179 27.82 14.14 18.83
N ALA A 180 26.68 14.09 18.22
CA ALA A 180 25.78 12.95 18.22
C ALA A 180 26.02 12.06 16.99
N ASN A 181 25.89 10.74 17.17
CA ASN A 181 26.00 9.74 16.09
C ASN A 181 24.78 9.77 15.13
N GLY A 182 24.24 10.94 14.79
CA GLY A 182 23.07 11.09 13.93
C GLY A 182 22.63 12.54 13.75
N ILE A 183 21.50 12.75 13.06
CA ILE A 183 20.93 14.07 12.74
C ILE A 183 19.48 14.15 13.23
N THR A 184 19.07 15.29 13.75
CA THR A 184 17.70 15.55 14.18
C THR A 184 16.82 15.93 12.99
N LEU A 185 15.49 15.77 13.13
CA LEU A 185 14.53 16.21 12.13
C LEU A 185 14.55 17.73 11.94
N GLN A 186 14.83 18.50 12.98
CA GLN A 186 14.97 19.96 12.90
C GLN A 186 16.18 20.35 12.03
N GLU A 187 17.35 19.76 12.28
CA GLU A 187 18.54 20.01 11.47
C GLU A 187 18.33 19.64 10.00
N LEU A 188 17.56 18.60 9.71
CA LEU A 188 17.17 18.24 8.35
C LEU A 188 16.18 19.24 7.73
N ALA A 189 15.21 19.71 8.51
CA ALA A 189 14.17 20.64 8.05
C ALA A 189 14.73 22.02 7.68
N ASP A 190 15.85 22.40 8.31
CA ASP A 190 16.56 23.65 8.07
C ASP A 190 17.43 23.62 6.79
N GLN A 191 17.59 22.46 6.15
CA GLN A 191 18.38 22.30 4.93
C GLN A 191 17.50 22.41 3.68
N PRO A 192 18.10 22.76 2.53
CA PRO A 192 17.46 22.54 1.24
C PRO A 192 17.07 21.08 1.11
N PHE A 193 15.82 20.80 0.78
CA PHE A 193 15.26 19.47 0.87
C PHE A 193 14.79 18.90 -0.47
N VAL A 194 15.15 17.64 -0.74
CA VAL A 194 14.61 16.83 -1.83
C VAL A 194 13.54 15.92 -1.24
N LEU A 195 12.28 16.24 -1.49
CA LEU A 195 11.15 15.50 -0.96
C LEU A 195 10.83 14.30 -1.85
N ALA A 196 11.06 13.11 -1.32
CA ALA A 196 10.55 11.86 -1.89
C ALA A 196 9.32 11.39 -1.10
N THR A 197 8.29 10.92 -1.79
CA THR A 197 7.05 10.47 -1.14
C THR A 197 6.90 8.94 -1.13
N GLY A 198 7.57 8.22 -2.02
CA GLY A 198 7.34 6.78 -2.21
C GLY A 198 5.93 6.45 -2.70
N GLY A 199 5.11 7.48 -2.99
CA GLY A 199 3.68 7.34 -3.23
C GLY A 199 2.85 7.14 -1.96
N CYS A 200 3.45 7.26 -0.77
CA CYS A 200 2.81 6.99 0.53
C CYS A 200 2.52 8.26 1.31
N VAL A 201 1.51 8.21 2.18
CA VAL A 201 1.16 9.28 3.11
C VAL A 201 2.29 9.50 4.13
N VAL A 202 2.85 8.39 4.65
CA VAL A 202 4.01 8.46 5.54
C VAL A 202 5.28 8.64 4.72
N ASN A 203 5.84 9.84 4.76
CA ASN A 203 7.04 10.25 4.02
C ASN A 203 7.83 11.29 4.81
N GLY A 204 8.97 11.73 4.27
CA GLY A 204 9.85 12.67 4.96
C GLY A 204 9.16 13.96 5.42
N LYS A 205 8.23 14.49 4.62
CA LYS A 205 7.49 15.70 4.99
C LYS A 205 6.55 15.42 6.16
N SER A 206 5.72 14.37 6.07
CA SER A 206 4.76 14.06 7.14
C SER A 206 5.45 13.73 8.48
N LEU A 207 6.61 13.07 8.46
CA LEU A 207 7.39 12.79 9.67
C LEU A 207 7.96 14.06 10.31
N ILE A 208 8.48 14.97 9.50
CA ILE A 208 8.99 16.27 9.96
C ILE A 208 7.85 17.12 10.54
N GLU A 209 6.70 17.18 9.87
CA GLU A 209 5.53 17.91 10.36
C GLU A 209 4.96 17.32 11.66
N GLN A 210 4.91 16.00 11.80
CA GLN A 210 4.49 15.32 13.04
C GLN A 210 5.43 15.58 14.22
N SER A 211 6.70 15.90 13.97
CA SER A 211 7.65 16.31 15.02
C SER A 211 7.53 17.79 15.42
N GLY A 212 6.59 18.53 14.82
CA GLY A 212 6.41 19.96 15.04
C GLY A 212 7.35 20.85 14.23
N CYS A 213 8.15 20.28 13.33
CA CYS A 213 9.04 21.01 12.43
C CYS A 213 8.38 21.24 11.07
N HIS A 214 8.93 22.15 10.28
CA HIS A 214 8.47 22.44 8.92
C HIS A 214 9.64 22.54 7.96
N LEU A 215 9.50 21.95 6.77
CA LEU A 215 10.49 22.11 5.71
C LEU A 215 10.52 23.57 5.22
N SER A 216 11.68 24.21 5.35
CA SER A 216 11.87 25.62 4.97
C SER A 216 12.08 25.81 3.46
N ASP A 217 12.75 24.87 2.79
CA ASP A 217 13.14 24.95 1.38
C ASP A 217 12.99 23.60 0.69
N VAL A 218 11.84 23.31 0.08
CA VAL A 218 11.63 22.10 -0.75
C VAL A 218 11.99 22.42 -2.20
N ARG A 219 13.19 22.07 -2.61
CA ARG A 219 13.72 22.35 -3.96
C ARG A 219 13.15 21.44 -5.04
N VAL A 220 12.99 20.13 -4.71
CA VAL A 220 12.50 19.14 -5.66
C VAL A 220 11.55 18.20 -4.94
N LYS A 221 10.46 17.81 -5.64
CA LYS A 221 9.55 16.77 -5.19
C LYS A 221 9.55 15.63 -6.22
N VAL A 222 9.86 14.41 -5.77
CA VAL A 222 9.85 13.20 -6.58
C VAL A 222 9.02 12.12 -5.89
N ARG A 223 8.60 11.11 -6.65
CA ARG A 223 7.91 9.96 -6.07
C ARG A 223 8.90 8.89 -5.62
N ASP A 224 9.92 8.64 -6.42
CA ASP A 224 10.86 7.54 -6.22
C ASP A 224 12.02 7.92 -5.27
N TRP A 225 12.34 7.00 -4.35
CA TRP A 225 13.39 7.18 -3.34
C TRP A 225 14.80 7.20 -3.93
N ILE A 226 15.06 6.35 -4.95
CA ILE A 226 16.37 6.29 -5.61
C ILE A 226 16.62 7.60 -6.37
N SER A 227 15.60 8.12 -7.06
CA SER A 227 15.68 9.41 -7.74
C SER A 227 16.03 10.54 -6.77
N ALA A 228 15.44 10.53 -5.55
CA ALA A 228 15.82 11.52 -4.54
C ALA A 228 17.28 11.38 -4.11
N CYS A 229 17.78 10.18 -3.88
CA CYS A 229 19.19 9.95 -3.56
C CYS A 229 20.13 10.44 -4.67
N MET A 230 19.75 10.27 -5.94
CA MET A 230 20.53 10.78 -7.06
C MET A 230 20.57 12.31 -7.09
N LEU A 231 19.45 12.96 -6.87
CA LEU A 231 19.38 14.42 -6.78
C LEU A 231 20.17 14.98 -5.58
N VAL A 232 20.14 14.29 -4.45
CA VAL A 232 20.98 14.62 -3.29
C VAL A 232 22.47 14.51 -3.66
N ARG A 233 22.88 13.46 -4.36
CA ARG A 233 24.27 13.30 -4.81
C ARG A 233 24.76 14.46 -5.67
N GLU A 234 23.87 15.03 -6.47
CA GLU A 234 24.17 16.22 -7.30
C GLU A 234 24.06 17.55 -6.53
N GLY A 235 23.91 17.51 -5.20
CA GLY A 235 23.93 18.72 -4.36
C GLY A 235 22.61 19.48 -4.30
N MET A 236 21.49 18.89 -4.70
CA MET A 236 20.18 19.55 -4.67
C MET A 236 19.62 19.76 -3.25
N GLY A 237 20.24 19.17 -2.25
CA GLY A 237 19.83 19.27 -0.84
C GLY A 237 20.02 17.98 -0.10
N VAL A 238 19.22 17.76 0.96
CA VAL A 238 19.18 16.54 1.77
C VAL A 238 17.85 15.83 1.57
N ALA A 239 17.77 14.55 1.94
CA ALA A 239 16.52 13.81 1.90
C ALA A 239 16.37 12.93 3.16
N LEU A 240 15.14 12.60 3.51
CA LEU A 240 14.78 11.57 4.49
C LEU A 240 14.14 10.41 3.73
N VAL A 241 14.80 9.26 3.75
CA VAL A 241 14.38 8.08 2.99
C VAL A 241 14.43 6.82 3.85
N PRO A 242 13.67 5.78 3.51
CA PRO A 242 13.84 4.47 4.15
C PRO A 242 15.20 3.86 3.85
N GLU A 243 15.84 3.23 4.82
CA GLU A 243 17.17 2.61 4.67
C GLU A 243 17.18 1.53 3.58
N SER A 244 16.12 0.74 3.51
CA SER A 244 15.95 -0.30 2.48
C SER A 244 15.83 0.25 1.05
N ALA A 245 15.50 1.54 0.89
CA ALA A 245 15.37 2.21 -0.40
C ALA A 245 16.68 2.91 -0.85
N LEU A 246 17.75 2.79 -0.08
CA LEU A 246 19.04 3.34 -0.46
C LEU A 246 19.59 2.63 -1.71
N PRO A 247 20.27 3.36 -2.62
CA PRO A 247 20.94 2.73 -3.75
C PRO A 247 22.09 1.81 -3.28
N ALA A 248 22.33 0.73 -4.04
CA ALA A 248 23.43 -0.20 -3.75
C ALA A 248 24.79 0.52 -3.78
N GLU A 249 24.96 1.45 -4.72
CA GLU A 249 26.14 2.31 -4.79
C GLU A 249 25.88 3.63 -4.08
N ARG A 250 26.59 3.83 -2.97
CA ARG A 250 26.46 5.03 -2.11
C ARG A 250 27.57 6.07 -2.33
N ARG A 251 28.39 5.91 -3.35
CA ARG A 251 29.47 6.86 -3.66
C ARG A 251 28.89 8.26 -3.89
N GLY A 252 29.44 9.26 -3.23
CA GLY A 252 28.97 10.65 -3.26
C GLY A 252 27.79 10.95 -2.32
N LEU A 253 27.34 9.95 -1.56
CA LEU A 253 26.30 10.11 -0.53
C LEU A 253 26.88 9.85 0.87
N SER A 254 26.43 10.63 1.82
CA SER A 254 26.57 10.39 3.26
C SER A 254 25.21 10.00 3.82
N VAL A 255 25.16 8.93 4.60
CA VAL A 255 23.94 8.42 5.22
C VAL A 255 24.10 8.49 6.73
N MET A 256 23.14 9.11 7.40
CA MET A 256 23.14 9.26 8.86
C MET A 256 21.83 8.76 9.46
N PRO A 257 21.87 8.13 10.65
CA PRO A 257 20.66 7.80 11.40
C PRO A 257 19.98 9.09 11.88
N VAL A 258 18.65 9.04 11.97
CA VAL A 258 17.84 10.14 12.54
C VAL A 258 17.79 9.99 14.06
N ILE A 259 17.78 11.10 14.78
CA ILE A 259 17.67 11.17 16.23
C ILE A 259 16.42 11.99 16.62
N PRO A 260 15.51 11.42 17.42
CA PRO A 260 15.44 10.00 17.84
C PRO A 260 15.22 9.07 16.64
N PRO A 261 15.60 7.77 16.74
CA PRO A 261 15.42 6.83 15.66
C PRO A 261 13.97 6.70 15.25
N LEU A 262 13.72 6.75 13.95
CA LEU A 262 12.40 6.56 13.34
C LEU A 262 12.38 5.27 12.55
N HIS A 263 11.32 4.49 12.72
CA HIS A 263 11.13 3.24 12.01
C HIS A 263 9.74 3.19 11.38
N ARG A 264 9.59 2.40 10.35
CA ARG A 264 8.32 1.96 9.82
C ARG A 264 8.24 0.44 9.93
N GLU A 265 7.11 -0.06 10.34
CA GLU A 265 6.83 -1.49 10.46
C GLU A 265 5.91 -1.92 9.32
N PHE A 266 6.08 -3.15 8.84
CA PHE A 266 5.25 -3.71 7.79
C PHE A 266 4.47 -4.89 8.33
N GLY A 267 3.15 -4.82 8.23
CA GLY A 267 2.23 -5.89 8.60
C GLY A 267 1.50 -6.44 7.40
N LEU A 268 1.32 -7.75 7.37
CA LEU A 268 0.49 -8.43 6.38
C LEU A 268 -0.93 -8.59 6.93
N VAL A 269 -1.91 -8.10 6.20
CA VAL A 269 -3.32 -8.10 6.58
C VAL A 269 -4.13 -8.89 5.55
N CYS A 270 -5.09 -9.67 6.05
CA CYS A 270 -6.07 -10.35 5.20
C CYS A 270 -7.30 -9.48 4.94
N SER A 271 -7.79 -9.55 3.72
CA SER A 271 -9.17 -9.16 3.42
C SER A 271 -10.17 -10.19 3.97
N PRO A 272 -11.47 -9.90 3.98
CA PRO A 272 -12.50 -10.86 4.40
C PRO A 272 -12.42 -12.20 3.67
N SER A 273 -12.26 -12.19 2.33
CA SER A 273 -12.11 -13.42 1.53
C SER A 273 -10.75 -14.10 1.77
N GLY A 274 -9.70 -13.31 1.99
CA GLY A 274 -8.36 -13.81 2.30
C GLY A 274 -8.32 -14.65 3.56
N LYS A 275 -9.09 -14.28 4.60
CA LYS A 275 -9.21 -15.07 5.84
C LYS A 275 -9.78 -16.47 5.60
N ALA A 276 -10.69 -16.62 4.65
CA ALA A 276 -11.34 -17.88 4.29
C ALA A 276 -10.52 -18.70 3.27
N SER A 277 -9.50 -18.13 2.63
CA SER A 277 -8.72 -18.79 1.58
C SER A 277 -7.67 -19.75 2.15
N GLY A 278 -7.74 -21.04 1.77
CA GLY A 278 -6.72 -22.05 2.14
C GLY A 278 -5.32 -21.69 1.61
N ALA A 279 -5.23 -21.12 0.40
CA ALA A 279 -3.98 -20.64 -0.19
C ALA A 279 -3.35 -19.52 0.64
N THR A 280 -4.17 -18.53 1.04
CA THR A 280 -3.75 -17.43 1.91
C THR A 280 -3.26 -17.92 3.26
N GLN A 281 -3.99 -18.86 3.88
CA GLN A 281 -3.59 -19.46 5.16
C GLN A 281 -2.28 -20.26 5.04
N ALA A 282 -2.05 -20.94 3.92
CA ALA A 282 -0.78 -21.62 3.66
C ALA A 282 0.40 -20.64 3.61
N LEU A 283 0.22 -19.47 2.96
CA LEU A 283 1.25 -18.42 2.94
C LEU A 283 1.52 -17.89 4.35
N LEU A 284 0.49 -17.51 5.09
CA LEU A 284 0.62 -16.99 6.45
C LEU A 284 1.28 -17.98 7.41
N ASN A 285 0.89 -19.25 7.34
CA ASN A 285 1.50 -20.31 8.16
C ASN A 285 2.97 -20.54 7.81
N GLY A 286 3.33 -20.43 6.53
CA GLY A 286 4.73 -20.48 6.10
C GLY A 286 5.57 -19.34 6.68
N LEU A 287 5.01 -18.12 6.74
CA LEU A 287 5.67 -16.95 7.31
C LEU A 287 5.83 -17.04 8.83
N ARG A 288 4.78 -17.44 9.55
CA ARG A 288 4.82 -17.60 11.01
C ARG A 288 5.89 -18.62 11.44
N LYS A 289 6.03 -19.73 10.69
CA LYS A 289 7.08 -20.75 10.95
C LYS A 289 8.49 -20.22 10.67
N GLY A 290 8.66 -19.37 9.65
CA GLY A 290 9.94 -18.76 9.31
C GLY A 290 10.43 -17.77 10.35
N GLN A 291 9.54 -17.05 11.01
CA GLN A 291 9.88 -16.10 12.08
C GLN A 291 10.31 -16.79 13.38
N GLY A 292 9.75 -17.95 13.69
CA GLY A 292 10.14 -18.73 14.87
C GLY A 292 11.57 -19.29 14.82
N ASN A 293 12.17 -19.37 13.63
CA ASN A 293 13.55 -19.88 13.45
C ASN A 293 14.64 -18.77 13.49
N ILE A 294 14.26 -17.50 13.61
CA ILE A 294 15.23 -16.36 13.63
C ILE A 294 15.45 -15.85 15.07
N SER A 295 14.65 -16.33 16.03
CA SER A 295 14.71 -15.91 17.45
C SER A 295 15.32 -16.99 18.35
N GLY A 296 16.08 -17.93 17.81
CA GLY A 296 16.79 -18.99 18.54
C GLY A 296 18.30 -18.86 18.40
#